data_b48325f361d5ef0976ec72a2121db09b
#
_entry.id   b48325f361d5ef0976ec72a2121db09b
#
_cell.length_a   1.000
_cell.length_b   1.000
_cell.length_c   1.000
_cell.angle_alpha   90.00
_cell.angle_beta   90.00
_cell.angle_gamma   90.00
#
_symmetry.space_group_name_H-M   'P 1'
#
loop_
_entity.id
_entity.type
_entity.pdbx_description
1 polymer ?
#
loop_
_entity_poly.entity_id
_entity_poly.type
_entity_poly.pdbx_seq_one_letter_code
_entity_poly.pdbx_strand_id
1 'polypeptide(L)' 'MQVILIQDVNNLGGVNELVTVKNGYGRNYLIPSKLAIEASP' A
#
# COMPACT_ATOMS: atom_id res chain seq x y z
N MET A 1 -7.74 2.35 -4.62
CA MET A 1 -7.02 3.44 -3.93
C MET A 1 -5.54 3.35 -4.23
N GLN A 2 -4.85 4.45 -4.17
CA GLN A 2 -3.41 4.45 -4.36
C GLN A 2 -2.72 4.50 -3.01
N VAL A 3 -1.67 3.71 -2.88
CA VAL A 3 -0.87 3.66 -1.66
C VAL A 3 0.61 3.72 -2.01
N ILE A 4 1.41 4.17 -1.07
CA ILE A 4 2.87 4.14 -1.19
C ILE A 4 3.36 3.09 -0.22
N LEU A 5 4.12 2.13 -0.76
CA LEU A 5 4.66 1.05 0.07
C LEU A 5 5.77 1.58 0.96
N ILE A 6 5.72 1.20 2.24
CA ILE A 6 6.78 1.56 3.18
C ILE A 6 7.67 0.37 3.50
N GLN A 7 7.38 -0.77 2.89
CA GLN A 7 8.19 -1.99 2.95
C GLN A 7 8.08 -2.69 1.62
N ASP A 8 9.00 -3.60 1.33
CA ASP A 8 8.88 -4.47 0.17
C ASP A 8 7.73 -5.43 0.39
N VAL A 9 6.85 -5.55 -0.61
CA VAL A 9 5.71 -6.46 -0.56
C VAL A 9 5.75 -7.32 -1.81
N ASN A 10 5.93 -8.63 -1.63
CA ASN A 10 6.22 -9.56 -2.72
C ASN A 10 5.28 -9.47 -3.91
N ASN A 11 4.02 -9.23 -3.68
CA ASN A 11 3.03 -9.23 -4.76
C ASN A 11 2.69 -7.84 -5.27
N LEU A 12 3.31 -6.81 -4.73
CA LEU A 12 2.95 -5.44 -5.07
C LEU A 12 4.12 -4.61 -5.57
N GLY A 13 5.26 -4.72 -4.94
CA GLY A 13 6.41 -3.91 -5.35
C GLY A 13 7.35 -3.63 -4.20
N GLY A 14 8.27 -2.71 -4.42
CA GLY A 14 9.28 -2.35 -3.45
C GLY A 14 8.94 -1.13 -2.63
N VAL A 15 9.75 -0.88 -1.62
CA VAL A 15 9.59 0.29 -0.73
C VAL A 15 9.59 1.56 -1.56
N ASN A 16 8.73 2.50 -1.18
CA ASN A 16 8.54 3.80 -1.82
C ASN A 16 7.84 3.74 -3.18
N GLU A 17 7.39 2.57 -3.62
CA GLU A 17 6.63 2.48 -4.86
C GLU A 17 5.19 2.89 -4.65
N LEU A 18 4.64 3.61 -5.64
CA LEU A 18 3.23 3.95 -5.68
C LEU A 18 2.48 2.84 -6.40
N VAL A 19 1.50 2.25 -5.75
CA VAL A 19 0.71 1.17 -6.35
C VAL A 19 -0.78 1.43 -6.16
N THR A 20 -1.57 0.89 -7.08
CA THR A 20 -3.03 0.96 -6.99
C THR A 20 -3.55 -0.38 -6.51
N VAL A 21 -4.39 -0.34 -5.47
CA VAL A 21 -4.96 -1.54 -4.88
C VAL A 21 -6.46 -1.32 -4.65
N LYS A 22 -7.17 -2.41 -4.38
CA LYS A 22 -8.58 -2.31 -4.01
C LYS A 22 -8.71 -1.65 -2.65
N ASN A 23 -9.77 -0.87 -2.47
CA ASN A 23 -9.97 -0.12 -1.23
C ASN A 23 -9.97 -1.00 0.01
N GLY A 24 -10.66 -2.13 -0.04
CA GLY A 24 -10.71 -3.04 1.09
C GLY A 24 -9.34 -3.60 1.43
N TYR A 25 -8.60 -4.00 0.42
CA TYR A 25 -7.26 -4.55 0.63
C TYR A 25 -6.33 -3.52 1.25
N GLY A 26 -6.36 -2.30 0.73
CA GLY A 26 -5.51 -1.23 1.26
C GLY A 26 -5.88 -0.87 2.69
N ARG A 27 -7.16 -0.64 2.95
CA ARG A 27 -7.60 -0.16 4.26
C ARG A 27 -7.61 -1.24 5.33
N ASN A 28 -7.92 -2.48 4.96
CA ASN A 28 -8.08 -3.54 5.94
C ASN A 28 -6.82 -4.34 6.16
N TYR A 29 -5.87 -4.26 5.24
CA TYR A 29 -4.64 -5.05 5.34
C TYR A 29 -3.39 -4.20 5.25
N LEU A 30 -3.18 -3.50 4.13
CA LEU A 30 -1.90 -2.83 3.90
C LEU A 30 -1.61 -1.74 4.93
N ILE A 31 -2.59 -0.89 5.19
CA ILE A 31 -2.40 0.23 6.10
C ILE A 31 -2.33 -0.23 7.55
N PRO A 32 -3.26 -1.06 8.05
CA PRO A 32 -3.16 -1.54 9.44
C PRO A 32 -1.89 -2.34 9.70
N SER A 33 -1.40 -3.07 8.69
CA SER A 33 -0.17 -3.86 8.84
C SER A 33 1.09 -3.03 8.69
N LYS A 34 0.94 -1.74 8.40
CA LYS A 34 2.06 -0.81 8.22
C LYS A 34 2.95 -1.22 7.05
N LEU A 35 2.35 -1.78 6.03
CA LEU A 35 3.03 -2.10 4.78
C LEU A 35 2.97 -0.94 3.80
N ALA A 36 1.99 -0.06 3.96
CA ALA A 36 1.79 1.05 3.05
C ALA A 36 1.07 2.19 3.75
N ILE A 37 1.14 3.38 3.14
CA ILE A 37 0.35 4.53 3.57
C ILE A 37 -0.50 4.97 2.40
N GLU A 38 -1.62 5.62 2.69
CA GLU A 38 -2.50 6.10 1.63
C GLU A 38 -1.85 7.26 0.89
N ALA A 39 -1.78 7.13 -0.44
CA ALA A 39 -1.23 8.19 -1.29
C ALA A 39 -2.38 9.07 -1.77
N SER A 40 -2.92 9.86 -0.88
CA SER A 40 -4.05 10.71 -1.18
C SER A 40 -3.60 12.15 -1.30
N PRO A 41 -4.14 12.89 -2.29
CA PRO A 41 -3.84 14.33 -2.36
C PRO A 41 -4.45 15.07 -1.18
#